data_d24b31759b43be3356b2423582e4781b
#
_entry.id   d24b31759b43be3356b2423582e4781b
#
_cell.length_a   1.000
_cell.length_b   1.000
_cell.length_c   1.000
_cell.angle_alpha   90.00
_cell.angle_beta   90.00
_cell.angle_gamma   90.00
#
_symmetry.space_group_name_H-M   'P 1'
#
loop_
_entity.id
_entity.type
_entity.pdbx_description
1 polymer ?
#
loop_
_entity_poly.entity_id
_entity_poly.type
_entity_poly.pdbx_seq_one_letter_code
_entity_poly.pdbx_strand_id
1 'polypeptide(L)'
;MAASCAVPGAWPPVTIGDRRYMDGGVDSTINLALAGDCDVAVVLVPAGRSAPSPFGGGGAAEIDAFRGSAFGVFADDQSLTAFGANPLDPACRVPSARAGREQGRRVAGDIAEFFD
;
A
#
# COMPACT_ATOMS: atom_id res chain seq x y z
N MET A 1 -6.94 -6.15 -12.91
CA MET A 1 -7.31 -4.78 -12.48
C MET A 1 -8.75 -4.68 -12.02
N ALA A 2 -9.78 -5.03 -12.82
CA ALA A 2 -11.18 -4.92 -12.36
C ALA A 2 -11.47 -5.63 -11.03
N ALA A 3 -10.97 -6.86 -10.83
CA ALA A 3 -11.12 -7.59 -9.57
C ALA A 3 -10.42 -6.90 -8.38
N SER A 4 -9.27 -6.29 -8.61
CA SER A 4 -8.50 -5.53 -7.60
C SER A 4 -9.17 -4.21 -7.18
N CYS A 5 -10.22 -3.78 -7.88
CA CYS A 5 -11.01 -2.60 -7.56
C CYS A 5 -12.46 -2.95 -7.19
N ALA A 6 -12.78 -4.24 -7.06
CA ALA A 6 -14.13 -4.70 -6.74
C ALA A 6 -14.40 -4.63 -5.24
N VAL A 7 -14.43 -3.42 -4.70
CA VAL A 7 -14.69 -3.14 -3.27
C VAL A 7 -16.13 -3.52 -2.93
N PRO A 8 -16.35 -4.43 -1.95
CA PRO A 8 -17.70 -4.81 -1.52
C PRO A 8 -18.55 -3.62 -1.10
N GLY A 9 -19.78 -3.60 -1.60
CA GLY A 9 -20.70 -2.49 -1.36
C GLY A 9 -20.60 -1.35 -2.37
N ALA A 10 -19.46 -1.19 -3.07
CA ALA A 10 -19.28 -0.21 -4.15
C ALA A 10 -19.35 -0.86 -5.53
N TRP A 11 -18.75 -2.03 -5.71
CA TRP A 11 -18.65 -2.73 -6.99
C TRP A 11 -18.97 -4.23 -6.86
N PRO A 12 -19.58 -4.85 -7.88
CA PRO A 12 -19.81 -6.29 -7.86
C PRO A 12 -18.49 -7.06 -7.98
N PRO A 13 -18.40 -8.27 -7.41
CA PRO A 13 -17.24 -9.12 -7.59
C PRO A 13 -17.07 -9.51 -9.07
N VAL A 14 -15.82 -9.66 -9.49
CA VAL A 14 -15.45 -9.99 -10.87
C VAL A 14 -15.29 -11.50 -11.03
N THR A 15 -15.96 -12.08 -12.02
CA THR A 15 -15.80 -13.51 -12.36
C THR A 15 -14.59 -13.69 -13.29
N ILE A 16 -13.67 -14.57 -12.88
CA ILE A 16 -12.51 -14.99 -13.68
C ILE A 16 -12.49 -16.52 -13.69
N GLY A 17 -12.74 -17.11 -14.85
CA GLY A 17 -12.95 -18.55 -14.96
C GLY A 17 -14.21 -18.99 -14.19
N ASP A 18 -14.05 -19.91 -13.25
CA ASP A 18 -15.10 -20.48 -12.39
C ASP A 18 -15.20 -19.80 -11.00
N ARG A 19 -14.39 -18.78 -10.74
CA ARG A 19 -14.28 -18.12 -9.44
C ARG A 19 -14.68 -16.64 -9.47
N ARG A 20 -15.14 -16.17 -8.32
CA ARG A 20 -15.48 -14.76 -8.08
C ARG A 20 -14.41 -14.11 -7.21
N TYR A 21 -13.98 -12.93 -7.61
CA TYR A 21 -12.91 -12.18 -6.95
C TYR A 21 -13.42 -10.81 -6.52
N MET A 22 -12.93 -10.33 -5.40
CA MET A 22 -13.15 -8.99 -4.89
C MET A 22 -11.80 -8.30 -4.63
N ASP A 23 -11.84 -7.04 -4.23
CA ASP A 23 -10.66 -6.27 -3.86
C ASP A 23 -9.89 -6.93 -2.72
N GLY A 24 -8.59 -7.15 -2.91
CA GLY A 24 -7.70 -7.72 -1.90
C GLY A 24 -7.49 -6.83 -0.67
N GLY A 25 -7.75 -5.53 -0.80
CA GLY A 25 -7.71 -4.58 0.31
C GLY A 25 -8.73 -4.86 1.42
N VAL A 26 -9.70 -5.76 1.16
CA VAL A 26 -10.64 -6.25 2.18
C VAL A 26 -9.95 -7.12 3.22
N ASP A 27 -8.97 -7.92 2.81
CA ASP A 27 -8.21 -8.81 3.71
C ASP A 27 -7.03 -8.06 4.35
N SER A 28 -6.22 -7.40 3.53
CA SER A 28 -5.06 -6.63 3.97
C SER A 28 -4.81 -5.44 3.05
N THR A 29 -4.44 -4.31 3.64
CA THR A 29 -4.10 -3.09 2.88
C THR A 29 -2.79 -3.22 2.09
N ILE A 30 -1.89 -4.13 2.47
CA ILE A 30 -0.59 -4.32 1.83
C ILE A 30 -0.35 -5.76 1.34
N ASN A 31 -1.14 -6.73 1.81
CA ASN A 31 -1.06 -8.14 1.42
C ASN A 31 0.36 -8.73 1.52
N LEU A 32 1.14 -8.33 2.53
CA LEU A 32 2.55 -8.73 2.70
C LEU A 32 2.72 -10.23 2.94
N ALA A 33 1.69 -10.90 3.46
CA ALA A 33 1.69 -12.36 3.62
C ALA A 33 1.94 -13.12 2.32
N LEU A 34 1.61 -12.52 1.15
CA LEU A 34 1.90 -13.11 -0.17
C LEU A 34 3.39 -13.15 -0.51
N ALA A 35 4.22 -12.37 0.19
CA ALA A 35 5.68 -12.37 0.08
C ALA A 35 6.34 -13.28 1.13
N GLY A 36 5.60 -14.19 1.76
CA GLY A 36 6.08 -15.05 2.85
C GLY A 36 7.26 -15.97 2.50
N ASP A 37 7.52 -16.19 1.21
CA ASP A 37 8.67 -16.97 0.71
C ASP A 37 9.93 -16.11 0.51
N CYS A 38 9.84 -14.79 0.72
CA CYS A 38 10.96 -13.86 0.56
C CYS A 38 11.68 -13.66 1.91
N ASP A 39 13.00 -13.59 1.87
CA ASP A 39 13.80 -13.23 3.05
C ASP A 39 13.81 -11.71 3.30
N VAL A 40 13.64 -10.92 2.24
CA VAL A 40 13.69 -9.45 2.26
C VAL A 40 12.50 -8.87 1.50
N ALA A 41 11.85 -7.87 2.08
CA ALA A 41 10.74 -7.15 1.45
C ALA A 41 10.88 -5.63 1.60
N VAL A 42 10.70 -4.87 0.52
CA VAL A 42 10.46 -3.43 0.57
C VAL A 42 8.99 -3.17 0.30
N VAL A 43 8.32 -2.53 1.23
CA VAL A 43 6.86 -2.34 1.20
C VAL A 43 6.54 -0.86 1.04
N LEU A 44 5.94 -0.50 -0.10
CA LEU A 44 5.49 0.88 -0.36
C LEU A 44 4.02 1.01 0.04
N VAL A 45 3.76 1.77 1.08
CA VAL A 45 2.41 1.95 1.64
C VAL A 45 1.90 3.35 1.32
N PRO A 46 0.91 3.51 0.40
CA PRO A 46 0.39 4.81 0.01
C PRO A 46 -0.57 5.41 1.07
N ALA A 47 -0.30 5.17 2.33
CA ALA A 47 -1.04 5.66 3.48
C ALA A 47 -0.07 6.01 4.61
N GLY A 48 -0.50 6.81 5.56
CA GLY A 48 0.30 7.11 6.76
C GLY A 48 0.51 5.86 7.64
N ARG A 49 1.61 5.83 8.40
CA ARG A 49 1.95 4.68 9.27
C ARG A 49 0.85 4.31 10.27
N SER A 50 0.10 5.31 10.74
CA SER A 50 -1.01 5.15 11.68
C SER A 50 -2.38 5.12 11.01
N ALA A 51 -2.44 4.98 9.67
CA ALA A 51 -3.72 4.91 8.97
C ALA A 51 -4.54 3.71 9.46
N PRO A 52 -5.83 3.91 9.77
CA PRO A 52 -6.68 2.81 10.22
C PRO A 52 -6.84 1.77 9.11
N SER A 53 -6.81 0.50 9.51
CA SER A 53 -7.21 -0.59 8.63
C SER A 53 -8.64 -1.01 8.99
N PRO A 54 -9.54 -1.17 8.01
CA PRO A 54 -10.90 -1.56 8.29
C PRO A 54 -11.04 -2.99 8.85
N PHE A 55 -10.03 -3.85 8.63
CA PHE A 55 -10.13 -5.28 8.92
C PHE A 55 -8.92 -5.89 9.64
N GLY A 56 -8.04 -5.10 10.23
CA GLY A 56 -6.86 -5.67 10.91
C GLY A 56 -5.91 -4.64 11.49
N GLY A 57 -4.71 -5.08 11.86
CA GLY A 57 -3.67 -4.28 12.51
C GLY A 57 -3.00 -3.20 11.65
N GLY A 58 -3.40 -3.09 10.37
CA GLY A 58 -2.82 -2.13 9.42
C GLY A 58 -1.43 -2.53 8.91
N GLY A 59 -0.96 -1.79 7.89
CA GLY A 59 0.28 -2.12 7.19
C GLY A 59 1.52 -2.13 8.09
N ALA A 60 1.58 -1.31 9.12
CA ALA A 60 2.70 -1.30 10.06
C ALA A 60 2.81 -2.62 10.83
N ALA A 61 1.68 -3.13 11.35
CA ALA A 61 1.66 -4.39 12.09
C ALA A 61 2.01 -5.60 11.21
N GLU A 62 1.58 -5.58 9.92
CA GLU A 62 1.97 -6.63 8.97
C GLU A 62 3.47 -6.61 8.68
N ILE A 63 4.07 -5.42 8.55
CA ILE A 63 5.52 -5.26 8.36
C ILE A 63 6.28 -5.76 9.58
N ASP A 64 5.83 -5.39 10.79
CA ASP A 64 6.45 -5.81 12.05
C ASP A 64 6.34 -7.33 12.29
N ALA A 65 5.32 -7.98 11.73
CA ALA A 65 5.08 -9.43 11.81
C ALA A 65 5.75 -10.24 10.68
N PHE A 66 6.41 -9.59 9.72
CA PHE A 66 7.06 -10.28 8.62
C PHE A 66 8.22 -11.14 9.12
N ARG A 67 8.32 -12.40 8.65
CA ARG A 67 9.31 -13.36 9.13
C ARG A 67 10.74 -13.06 8.72
N GLY A 68 10.92 -12.40 7.57
CA GLY A 68 12.20 -11.94 7.06
C GLY A 68 12.51 -10.50 7.51
N SER A 69 13.36 -9.83 6.77
CA SER A 69 13.62 -8.41 6.93
C SER A 69 12.68 -7.59 6.07
N ALA A 70 11.94 -6.64 6.65
CA ALA A 70 11.03 -5.78 5.91
C ALA A 70 11.32 -4.30 6.13
N PHE A 71 11.38 -3.52 5.04
CA PHE A 71 11.53 -2.06 5.07
C PHE A 71 10.23 -1.42 4.58
N GLY A 72 9.54 -0.72 5.46
CA GLY A 72 8.27 -0.05 5.14
C GLY A 72 8.43 1.43 4.83
N VAL A 73 8.02 1.85 3.62
CA VAL A 73 7.93 3.25 3.23
C VAL A 73 6.46 3.66 3.26
N PHE A 74 6.09 4.44 4.26
CA PHE A 74 4.74 5.01 4.40
C PHE A 74 4.70 6.40 3.78
N ALA A 75 3.54 6.81 3.27
CA ALA A 75 3.35 8.17 2.79
C ALA A 75 3.65 9.18 3.91
N ASP A 76 4.57 10.10 3.65
CA ASP A 76 4.91 11.19 4.57
C ASP A 76 3.87 12.31 4.54
N ASP A 77 4.00 13.31 5.42
CA ASP A 77 3.05 14.40 5.55
C ASP A 77 2.87 15.19 4.24
N GLN A 78 3.91 15.32 3.43
CA GLN A 78 3.82 15.98 2.12
C GLN A 78 3.00 15.15 1.14
N SER A 79 3.22 13.84 1.13
CA SER A 79 2.47 12.90 0.29
C SER A 79 1.01 12.82 0.73
N LEU A 80 0.74 12.77 2.04
CA LEU A 80 -0.62 12.79 2.58
C LEU A 80 -1.35 14.10 2.28
N THR A 81 -0.66 15.23 2.39
CA THR A 81 -1.22 16.54 2.02
C THR A 81 -1.56 16.59 0.52
N ALA A 82 -0.72 16.00 -0.33
CA ALA A 82 -0.94 15.97 -1.76
C ALA A 82 -2.15 15.09 -2.17
N PHE A 83 -2.52 14.08 -1.38
CA PHE A 83 -3.75 13.31 -1.59
C PHE A 83 -5.00 14.13 -1.33
N GLY A 84 -4.92 15.13 -0.44
CA GLY A 84 -6.07 15.93 -0.05
C GLY A 84 -7.15 15.14 0.69
N ALA A 85 -8.33 15.74 0.81
CA ALA A 85 -9.47 15.12 1.50
C ALA A 85 -10.12 13.96 0.70
N ASN A 86 -9.94 13.95 -0.63
CA ASN A 86 -10.47 12.90 -1.51
C ASN A 86 -9.36 12.39 -2.43
N PRO A 87 -8.70 11.28 -2.09
CA PRO A 87 -7.62 10.71 -2.90
C PRO A 87 -8.09 10.17 -4.26
N LEU A 88 -9.40 10.05 -4.48
CA LEU A 88 -9.99 9.65 -5.77
C LEU A 88 -10.22 10.84 -6.71
N ASP A 89 -10.00 12.08 -6.25
CA ASP A 89 -10.09 13.27 -7.10
C ASP A 89 -8.95 13.24 -8.14
N PRO A 90 -9.26 13.31 -9.45
CA PRO A 90 -8.23 13.36 -10.48
C PRO A 90 -7.24 14.54 -10.32
N ALA A 91 -7.64 15.62 -9.65
CA ALA A 91 -6.77 16.77 -9.39
C ALA A 91 -5.59 16.43 -8.47
N CYS A 92 -5.69 15.41 -7.62
CA CYS A 92 -4.60 15.01 -6.74
C CYS A 92 -3.49 14.22 -7.45
N ARG A 93 -3.69 13.74 -8.68
CA ARG A 93 -2.74 12.88 -9.41
C ARG A 93 -1.36 13.51 -9.58
N VAL A 94 -1.29 14.75 -10.06
CA VAL A 94 -0.01 15.41 -10.30
C VAL A 94 0.69 15.80 -8.99
N PRO A 95 0.02 16.43 -8.02
CA PRO A 95 0.63 16.69 -6.71
C PRO A 95 1.16 15.44 -6.03
N SER A 96 0.38 14.36 -6.00
CA SER A 96 0.77 13.08 -5.38
C SER A 96 1.98 12.44 -6.06
N ALA A 97 2.01 12.44 -7.40
CA ALA A 97 3.16 11.91 -8.14
C ALA A 97 4.46 12.70 -7.85
N ARG A 98 4.36 14.02 -7.71
CA ARG A 98 5.51 14.86 -7.35
C ARG A 98 5.98 14.61 -5.91
N ALA A 99 5.04 14.60 -4.95
CA ALA A 99 5.34 14.34 -3.54
C ALA A 99 5.98 12.96 -3.35
N GLY A 100 5.40 11.92 -3.95
CA GLY A 100 5.96 10.56 -3.89
C GLY A 100 7.34 10.45 -4.52
N ARG A 101 7.61 11.17 -5.64
CA ARG A 101 8.95 11.22 -6.23
C ARG A 101 9.98 11.89 -5.30
N GLU A 102 9.61 12.99 -4.64
CA GLU A 102 10.48 13.65 -3.70
C GLU A 102 10.73 12.79 -2.44
N GLN A 103 9.69 12.14 -1.93
CA GLN A 103 9.85 11.18 -0.85
C GLN A 103 10.77 10.02 -1.28
N GLY A 104 10.56 9.44 -2.45
CA GLY A 104 11.41 8.36 -2.97
C GLY A 104 12.89 8.74 -3.06
N ARG A 105 13.20 9.98 -3.45
CA ARG A 105 14.58 10.47 -3.46
C ARG A 105 15.19 10.56 -2.06
N ARG A 106 14.39 10.94 -1.06
CA ARG A 106 14.88 11.03 0.33
C ARG A 106 15.17 9.66 0.93
N VAL A 107 14.34 8.67 0.65
CA VAL A 107 14.45 7.32 1.26
C VAL A 107 15.29 6.33 0.45
N ALA A 108 15.74 6.73 -0.74
CA ALA A 108 16.49 5.82 -1.63
C ALA A 108 17.79 5.32 -1.00
N GLY A 109 18.49 6.17 -0.23
CA GLY A 109 19.69 5.79 0.50
C GLY A 109 19.41 4.73 1.56
N ASP A 110 18.40 4.97 2.39
CA ASP A 110 18.01 4.05 3.48
C ASP A 110 17.59 2.68 2.91
N ILE A 111 16.90 2.68 1.75
CA ILE A 111 16.54 1.42 1.07
C ILE A 111 17.78 0.71 0.54
N ALA A 112 18.74 1.44 -0.02
CA ALA A 112 19.99 0.83 -0.51
C ALA A 112 20.77 0.19 0.64
N GLU A 113 20.95 0.89 1.76
CA GLU A 113 21.59 0.39 2.97
C GLU A 113 20.87 -0.82 3.59
N PHE A 114 19.56 -0.91 3.41
CA PHE A 114 18.78 -2.05 3.90
C PHE A 114 19.09 -3.36 3.15
N PHE A 115 19.60 -3.28 1.92
CA PHE A 115 19.98 -4.45 1.11
C PHE A 115 21.44 -4.86 1.28
N ASP A 116 22.28 -4.06 1.92
CA ASP A 116 23.70 -4.33 2.18
C ASP A 116 23.89 -5.14 3.47
#